data_c6c7984b5d1bf97b9be634042303db6f
#
_entry.id   c6c7984b5d1bf97b9be634042303db6f
#
_cell.length_a   1.000
_cell.length_b   1.000
_cell.length_c   1.000
_cell.angle_alpha   90.00
_cell.angle_beta   90.00
_cell.angle_gamma   90.00
#
_symmetry.space_group_name_H-M   'P 1'
#
loop_
_entity.id
_entity.type
_entity.pdbx_description
1 polymer ?
#
loop_
_entity_poly.entity_id
_entity_poly.type
_entity_poly.pdbx_seq_one_letter_code
_entity_poly.pdbx_strand_id
1 'polypeptide(L)'
;MNRLYKNLEDLLSQKIQLYEAFIQLLKAEWTCVSKYSYDSLQDIIVKKESKVMQMQALENSRSCLMKKIAEKLKVNQSSLTLKNLVQIKENPYKKKFAKFRQKLLFQIQEINKWSEVTKNLMDQSALSLKKSLAYIHSADVKANSPYKANGRMMEDRVEGRMLSVDV
;
A
#
# COMPACT_ATOMS: atom_id res chain seq x y z
N MET A 1 2.39 -34.34 -13.58
CA MET A 1 3.13 -33.39 -12.71
C MET A 1 3.77 -32.25 -13.50
N ASN A 2 4.53 -32.52 -14.56
CA ASN A 2 5.24 -31.46 -15.32
C ASN A 2 4.34 -30.31 -15.80
N ARG A 3 3.12 -30.61 -16.31
CA ARG A 3 2.16 -29.59 -16.73
C ARG A 3 1.73 -28.67 -15.57
N LEU A 4 1.52 -29.21 -14.36
CA LEU A 4 1.15 -28.41 -13.19
C LEU A 4 2.30 -27.52 -12.74
N TYR A 5 3.52 -28.04 -12.74
CA TYR A 5 4.70 -27.23 -12.41
C TYR A 5 4.95 -26.12 -13.43
N LYS A 6 4.73 -26.39 -14.73
CA LYS A 6 4.82 -25.36 -15.77
C LYS A 6 3.78 -24.27 -15.56
N ASN A 7 2.52 -24.63 -15.31
CA ASN A 7 1.47 -23.64 -15.02
C ASN A 7 1.80 -22.81 -13.76
N LEU A 8 2.41 -23.43 -12.75
CA LEU A 8 2.85 -22.71 -11.55
C LEU A 8 4.01 -21.76 -11.86
N GLU A 9 4.95 -22.17 -12.71
CA GLU A 9 6.03 -21.31 -13.22
C GLU A 9 5.46 -20.06 -13.91
N ASP A 10 4.49 -20.24 -14.81
CA ASP A 10 3.85 -19.16 -15.54
C ASP A 10 3.13 -18.18 -14.60
N LEU A 11 2.37 -18.69 -13.61
CA LEU A 11 1.70 -17.86 -12.60
C LEU A 11 2.70 -17.10 -11.72
N LEU A 12 3.79 -17.73 -11.31
CA LEU A 12 4.82 -17.05 -10.51
C LEU A 12 5.57 -15.99 -11.32
N SER A 13 5.80 -16.22 -12.60
CA SER A 13 6.37 -15.24 -13.51
C SER A 13 5.46 -14.01 -13.66
N GLN A 14 4.17 -14.22 -13.89
CA GLN A 14 3.18 -13.15 -13.93
C GLN A 14 3.12 -12.37 -12.60
N LYS A 15 3.17 -13.07 -11.45
CA LYS A 15 3.19 -12.44 -10.14
C LYS A 15 4.41 -11.53 -9.95
N ILE A 16 5.58 -11.98 -10.39
CA ILE A 16 6.81 -11.18 -10.35
C ILE A 16 6.68 -9.90 -11.19
N GLN A 17 6.14 -9.99 -12.41
CA GLN A 17 5.92 -8.82 -13.27
C GLN A 17 4.92 -7.85 -12.66
N LEU A 18 3.85 -8.37 -12.06
CA LEU A 18 2.82 -7.58 -11.42
C LEU A 18 3.35 -6.83 -10.19
N TYR A 19 4.18 -7.48 -9.37
CA TYR A 19 4.83 -6.87 -8.22
C TYR A 19 5.84 -5.79 -8.65
N GLU A 20 6.58 -6.02 -9.73
CA GLU A 20 7.48 -5.01 -10.29
C GLU A 20 6.72 -3.73 -10.69
N ALA A 21 5.63 -3.91 -11.46
CA ALA A 21 4.76 -2.81 -11.86
C ALA A 21 4.16 -2.07 -10.64
N PHE A 22 3.78 -2.81 -9.60
CA PHE A 22 3.24 -2.23 -8.37
C PHE A 22 4.28 -1.43 -7.59
N ILE A 23 5.53 -1.92 -7.51
CA ILE A 23 6.64 -1.18 -6.90
C ILE A 23 6.88 0.16 -7.63
N GLN A 24 6.79 0.19 -8.96
CA GLN A 24 6.92 1.44 -9.70
C GLN A 24 5.80 2.43 -9.37
N LEU A 25 4.56 1.93 -9.19
CA LEU A 25 3.44 2.78 -8.77
C LEU A 25 3.64 3.33 -7.35
N LEU A 26 4.16 2.53 -6.41
CA LEU A 26 4.48 3.00 -5.06
C LEU A 26 5.55 4.10 -5.06
N LYS A 27 6.58 3.97 -5.90
CA LYS A 27 7.61 5.02 -6.06
C LYS A 27 7.04 6.29 -6.67
N ALA A 28 6.17 6.15 -7.68
CA ALA A 28 5.47 7.28 -8.28
C ALA A 28 4.53 7.96 -7.28
N GLU A 29 3.80 7.21 -6.46
CA GLU A 29 2.96 7.71 -5.39
C GLU A 29 3.76 8.57 -4.40
N TRP A 30 4.88 8.06 -3.92
CA TRP A 30 5.78 8.80 -3.04
C TRP A 30 6.24 10.13 -3.68
N THR A 31 6.58 10.10 -4.98
CA THR A 31 6.99 11.29 -5.71
C THR A 31 5.85 12.31 -5.82
N CYS A 32 4.62 11.87 -6.07
CA CYS A 32 3.46 12.74 -6.14
C CYS A 32 3.12 13.37 -4.79
N VAL A 33 3.17 12.58 -3.70
CA VAL A 33 2.94 13.08 -2.34
C VAL A 33 4.01 14.10 -1.96
N SER A 34 5.29 13.83 -2.26
CA SER A 34 6.38 14.76 -1.95
C SER A 34 6.33 16.06 -2.73
N LYS A 35 5.70 16.06 -3.92
CA LYS A 35 5.53 17.25 -4.79
C LYS A 35 4.16 17.92 -4.66
N TYR A 36 3.28 17.41 -3.79
CA TYR A 36 1.90 17.89 -3.63
C TYR A 36 1.07 17.88 -4.94
N SER A 37 1.31 16.88 -5.82
CA SER A 37 0.62 16.75 -7.10
C SER A 37 -0.64 15.88 -6.94
N TYR A 38 -1.78 16.51 -6.66
CA TYR A 38 -3.03 15.82 -6.34
C TYR A 38 -3.60 15.02 -7.53
N ASP A 39 -3.68 15.64 -8.71
CA ASP A 39 -4.28 14.98 -9.89
C ASP A 39 -3.50 13.71 -10.28
N SER A 40 -2.17 13.81 -10.30
CA SER A 40 -1.30 12.66 -10.58
C SER A 40 -1.41 11.58 -9.51
N LEU A 41 -1.63 11.95 -8.25
CA LEU A 41 -1.82 11.01 -7.15
C LEU A 41 -3.11 10.21 -7.32
N GLN A 42 -4.20 10.85 -7.71
CA GLN A 42 -5.48 10.18 -7.95
C GLN A 42 -5.38 9.11 -9.05
N ASP A 43 -4.72 9.44 -10.16
CA ASP A 43 -4.45 8.48 -11.24
C ASP A 43 -3.64 7.27 -10.77
N ILE A 44 -2.65 7.49 -9.91
CA ILE A 44 -1.82 6.41 -9.36
C ILE A 44 -2.65 5.52 -8.44
N ILE A 45 -3.53 6.08 -7.60
CA ILE A 45 -4.40 5.30 -6.71
C ILE A 45 -5.28 4.36 -7.53
N VAL A 46 -5.95 4.84 -8.57
CA VAL A 46 -6.79 4.02 -9.46
C VAL A 46 -5.96 2.88 -10.11
N LYS A 47 -4.75 3.19 -10.58
CA LYS A 47 -3.86 2.17 -11.14
C LYS A 47 -3.42 1.14 -10.09
N LYS A 48 -3.16 1.54 -8.86
CA LYS A 48 -2.82 0.64 -7.75
C LYS A 48 -3.98 -0.30 -7.43
N GLU A 49 -5.20 0.22 -7.32
CA GLU A 49 -6.40 -0.59 -7.06
C GLU A 49 -6.58 -1.66 -8.15
N SER A 50 -6.45 -1.29 -9.42
CA SER A 50 -6.47 -2.25 -10.52
C SER A 50 -5.40 -3.33 -10.39
N LYS A 51 -4.18 -2.98 -9.97
CA LYS A 51 -3.10 -3.96 -9.76
C LYS A 51 -3.38 -4.87 -8.56
N VAL A 52 -3.96 -4.36 -7.48
CA VAL A 52 -4.38 -5.16 -6.32
C VAL A 52 -5.44 -6.19 -6.72
N MET A 53 -6.44 -5.81 -7.52
CA MET A 53 -7.44 -6.75 -8.05
C MET A 53 -6.79 -7.86 -8.91
N GLN A 54 -5.83 -7.51 -9.77
CA GLN A 54 -5.07 -8.48 -10.56
C GLN A 54 -4.25 -9.42 -9.67
N MET A 55 -3.63 -8.92 -8.60
CA MET A 55 -2.90 -9.74 -7.62
C MET A 55 -3.81 -10.73 -6.92
N GLN A 56 -5.02 -10.32 -6.54
CA GLN A 56 -6.00 -11.18 -5.90
C GLN A 56 -6.47 -12.30 -6.84
N ALA A 57 -6.77 -11.99 -8.10
CA ALA A 57 -7.16 -12.98 -9.09
C ALA A 57 -6.04 -14.00 -9.34
N LEU A 58 -4.79 -13.53 -9.40
CA LEU A 58 -3.63 -14.39 -9.57
C LEU A 58 -3.39 -15.29 -8.36
N GLU A 59 -3.61 -14.78 -7.16
CA GLU A 59 -3.47 -15.55 -5.91
C GLU A 59 -4.55 -16.63 -5.81
N ASN A 60 -5.78 -16.35 -6.21
CA ASN A 60 -6.84 -17.34 -6.29
C ASN A 60 -6.49 -18.48 -7.27
N SER A 61 -5.95 -18.11 -8.44
CA SER A 61 -5.47 -19.08 -9.45
C SER A 61 -4.32 -19.94 -8.91
N ARG A 62 -3.37 -19.31 -8.21
CA ARG A 62 -2.27 -20.00 -7.55
C ARG A 62 -2.77 -20.96 -6.49
N SER A 63 -3.70 -20.54 -5.64
CA SER A 63 -4.28 -21.37 -4.58
C SER A 63 -4.98 -22.61 -5.16
N CYS A 64 -5.78 -22.43 -6.22
CA CYS A 64 -6.42 -23.55 -6.93
C CYS A 64 -5.39 -24.52 -7.51
N LEU A 65 -4.31 -24.02 -8.12
CA LEU A 65 -3.26 -24.85 -8.68
C LEU A 65 -2.48 -25.61 -7.59
N MET A 66 -2.21 -24.95 -6.46
CA MET A 66 -1.53 -25.56 -5.30
C MET A 66 -2.37 -26.69 -4.70
N LYS A 67 -3.72 -26.57 -4.66
CA LYS A 67 -4.62 -27.66 -4.26
C LYS A 67 -4.42 -28.91 -5.16
N LYS A 68 -4.45 -28.71 -6.47
CA LYS A 68 -4.26 -29.79 -7.45
C LYS A 68 -2.87 -30.45 -7.34
N ILE A 69 -1.85 -29.69 -6.99
CA ILE A 69 -0.51 -30.21 -6.76
C ILE A 69 -0.47 -31.03 -5.45
N ALA A 70 -1.10 -30.53 -4.37
CA ALA A 70 -1.17 -31.20 -3.08
C ALA A 70 -1.89 -32.57 -3.19
N GLU A 71 -3.01 -32.60 -3.87
CA GLU A 71 -3.76 -33.84 -4.15
C GLU A 71 -2.91 -34.89 -4.87
N LYS A 72 -2.16 -34.48 -5.91
CA LYS A 72 -1.28 -35.39 -6.66
C LYS A 72 -0.07 -35.85 -5.86
N LEU A 73 0.44 -35.03 -4.96
CA LEU A 73 1.54 -35.38 -4.05
C LEU A 73 1.06 -36.13 -2.80
N LYS A 74 -0.25 -36.23 -2.59
CA LYS A 74 -0.86 -36.82 -1.37
C LYS A 74 -0.38 -36.15 -0.07
N VAL A 75 -0.19 -34.84 -0.12
CA VAL A 75 0.23 -34.01 1.03
C VAL A 75 -0.88 -33.05 1.42
N ASN A 76 -0.87 -32.61 2.67
CA ASN A 76 -1.85 -31.62 3.13
C ASN A 76 -1.57 -30.26 2.43
N GLN A 77 -2.64 -29.63 1.92
CA GLN A 77 -2.58 -28.34 1.24
C GLN A 77 -1.96 -27.24 2.13
N SER A 78 -2.29 -27.20 3.40
CA SER A 78 -1.80 -26.20 4.35
C SER A 78 -0.28 -26.26 4.55
N SER A 79 0.32 -27.45 4.37
CA SER A 79 1.77 -27.65 4.48
C SER A 79 2.52 -27.38 3.16
N LEU A 80 1.79 -27.30 2.03
CA LEU A 80 2.41 -27.14 0.72
C LEU A 80 2.71 -25.68 0.40
N THR A 81 3.90 -25.26 0.76
CA THR A 81 4.45 -23.93 0.43
C THR A 81 5.43 -24.02 -0.74
N LEU A 82 5.73 -22.86 -1.35
CA LEU A 82 6.79 -22.79 -2.37
C LEU A 82 8.15 -23.25 -1.83
N LYS A 83 8.41 -23.01 -0.52
CA LYS A 83 9.61 -23.51 0.18
C LYS A 83 9.67 -25.03 0.16
N ASN A 84 8.55 -25.68 0.47
CA ASN A 84 8.47 -27.16 0.50
C ASN A 84 8.56 -27.75 -0.91
N LEU A 85 7.95 -27.10 -1.93
CA LEU A 85 8.10 -27.53 -3.33
C LEU A 85 9.55 -27.51 -3.82
N VAL A 86 10.35 -26.58 -3.34
CA VAL A 86 11.79 -26.51 -3.64
C VAL A 86 12.57 -27.66 -3.00
N GLN A 87 12.09 -28.23 -1.88
CA GLN A 87 12.75 -29.32 -1.17
C GLN A 87 12.46 -30.70 -1.77
N ILE A 88 11.42 -30.85 -2.61
CA ILE A 88 11.07 -32.12 -3.25
C ILE A 88 12.17 -32.52 -4.23
N LYS A 89 12.77 -33.72 -4.01
CA LYS A 89 13.92 -34.21 -4.79
C LYS A 89 13.61 -34.40 -6.28
N GLU A 90 12.40 -34.83 -6.61
CA GLU A 90 11.94 -35.15 -7.98
C GLU A 90 11.34 -33.93 -8.73
N ASN A 91 11.50 -32.73 -8.22
CA ASN A 91 10.97 -31.54 -8.85
C ASN A 91 11.96 -30.96 -9.88
N PRO A 92 11.71 -31.10 -11.20
CA PRO A 92 12.60 -30.57 -12.23
C PRO A 92 12.68 -29.04 -12.24
N TYR A 93 11.69 -28.35 -11.64
CA TYR A 93 11.61 -26.89 -11.56
C TYR A 93 12.22 -26.31 -10.26
N LYS A 94 12.85 -27.13 -9.43
CA LYS A 94 13.42 -26.76 -8.14
C LYS A 94 14.26 -25.48 -8.20
N LYS A 95 15.22 -25.40 -9.13
CA LYS A 95 16.11 -24.24 -9.29
C LYS A 95 15.34 -22.97 -9.69
N LYS A 96 14.34 -23.09 -10.57
CA LYS A 96 13.49 -21.96 -10.99
C LYS A 96 12.61 -21.47 -9.85
N PHE A 97 11.95 -22.36 -9.12
CA PHE A 97 11.13 -22.02 -7.99
C PHE A 97 11.92 -21.38 -6.85
N ALA A 98 13.16 -21.81 -6.62
CA ALA A 98 14.05 -21.16 -5.65
C ALA A 98 14.35 -19.72 -6.05
N LYS A 99 14.68 -19.45 -7.32
CA LYS A 99 14.90 -18.09 -7.83
C LYS A 99 13.63 -17.23 -7.72
N PHE A 100 12.47 -17.77 -8.11
CA PHE A 100 11.20 -17.04 -8.00
C PHE A 100 10.86 -16.70 -6.55
N ARG A 101 11.05 -17.66 -5.63
CA ARG A 101 10.85 -17.42 -4.21
C ARG A 101 11.73 -16.28 -3.68
N GLN A 102 13.02 -16.30 -4.04
CA GLN A 102 13.95 -15.25 -3.61
C GLN A 102 13.55 -13.88 -4.18
N LYS A 103 13.19 -13.82 -5.48
CA LYS A 103 12.75 -12.57 -6.12
C LYS A 103 11.45 -12.03 -5.53
N LEU A 104 10.47 -12.91 -5.27
CA LEU A 104 9.21 -12.51 -4.64
C LEU A 104 9.40 -12.02 -3.21
N LEU A 105 10.27 -12.64 -2.41
CA LEU A 105 10.58 -12.16 -1.06
C LEU A 105 11.21 -10.77 -1.09
N PHE A 106 12.15 -10.54 -1.99
CA PHE A 106 12.75 -9.22 -2.18
C PHE A 106 11.70 -8.16 -2.59
N GLN A 107 10.83 -8.51 -3.55
CA GLN A 107 9.77 -7.60 -3.99
C GLN A 107 8.77 -7.27 -2.88
N ILE A 108 8.42 -8.23 -2.02
CA ILE A 108 7.56 -8.00 -0.85
C ILE A 108 8.22 -7.02 0.13
N GLN A 109 9.52 -7.17 0.37
CA GLN A 109 10.27 -6.23 1.22
C GLN A 109 10.27 -4.82 0.63
N GLU A 110 10.48 -4.68 -0.68
CA GLU A 110 10.41 -3.38 -1.37
C GLU A 110 9.00 -2.76 -1.33
N ILE A 111 7.96 -3.56 -1.51
CA ILE A 111 6.56 -3.10 -1.39
C ILE A 111 6.30 -2.56 0.01
N ASN A 112 6.66 -3.31 1.05
CA ASN A 112 6.48 -2.89 2.44
C ASN A 112 7.25 -1.61 2.75
N LYS A 113 8.51 -1.54 2.33
CA LYS A 113 9.37 -0.36 2.50
C LYS A 113 8.74 0.89 1.88
N TRP A 114 8.36 0.84 0.60
CA TRP A 114 7.79 2.00 -0.08
C TRP A 114 6.42 2.39 0.47
N SER A 115 5.60 1.42 0.86
CA SER A 115 4.31 1.68 1.51
C SER A 115 4.49 2.39 2.86
N GLU A 116 5.44 1.95 3.67
CA GLU A 116 5.75 2.56 4.97
C GLU A 116 6.32 3.98 4.82
N VAL A 117 7.27 4.17 3.90
CA VAL A 117 7.86 5.49 3.62
C VAL A 117 6.79 6.48 3.17
N THR A 118 5.88 6.08 2.26
CA THR A 118 4.80 6.95 1.78
C THR A 118 3.80 7.25 2.90
N LYS A 119 3.42 6.26 3.70
CA LYS A 119 2.55 6.45 4.86
C LYS A 119 3.14 7.46 5.84
N ASN A 120 4.40 7.30 6.21
CA ASN A 120 5.08 8.22 7.14
C ASN A 120 5.12 9.65 6.60
N LEU A 121 5.34 9.83 5.29
CA LEU A 121 5.29 11.14 4.66
C LEU A 121 3.90 11.77 4.72
N MET A 122 2.85 10.99 4.45
CA MET A 122 1.45 11.45 4.55
C MET A 122 1.08 11.83 5.99
N ASP A 123 1.46 11.02 6.98
CA ASP A 123 1.19 11.27 8.39
C ASP A 123 1.88 12.56 8.87
N GLN A 124 3.13 12.78 8.47
CA GLN A 124 3.87 14.02 8.78
C GLN A 124 3.24 15.25 8.11
N SER A 125 2.80 15.12 6.86
CA SER A 125 2.13 16.19 6.13
C SER A 125 0.80 16.57 6.78
N ALA A 126 0.00 15.57 7.16
CA ALA A 126 -1.26 15.78 7.87
C ALA A 126 -1.05 16.48 9.24
N LEU A 127 -0.03 16.05 9.99
CA LEU A 127 0.32 16.68 11.27
C LEU A 127 0.76 18.14 11.10
N SER A 128 1.55 18.42 10.06
CA SER A 128 2.00 19.78 9.73
C SER A 128 0.83 20.69 9.38
N LEU A 129 -0.10 20.22 8.54
CA LEU A 129 -1.33 20.94 8.22
C LEU A 129 -2.17 21.21 9.45
N LYS A 130 -2.37 20.22 10.32
CA LYS A 130 -3.11 20.39 11.58
C LYS A 130 -2.49 21.45 12.47
N LYS A 131 -1.15 21.48 12.59
CA LYS A 131 -0.44 22.52 13.37
C LYS A 131 -0.60 23.89 12.74
N SER A 132 -0.52 24.03 11.42
CA SER A 132 -0.70 25.29 10.70
C SER A 132 -2.11 25.84 10.88
N LEU A 133 -3.14 24.99 10.77
CA LEU A 133 -4.53 25.37 11.01
C LEU A 133 -4.76 25.81 12.45
N ALA A 134 -4.19 25.09 13.43
CA ALA A 134 -4.28 25.49 14.84
C ALA A 134 -3.61 26.84 15.10
N TYR A 135 -2.47 27.10 14.44
CA TYR A 135 -1.78 28.39 14.53
C TYR A 135 -2.64 29.54 13.96
N ILE A 136 -3.22 29.36 12.77
CA ILE A 136 -4.10 30.35 12.12
C ILE A 136 -5.30 30.62 13.02
N HIS A 137 -5.93 29.58 13.53
CA HIS A 137 -7.08 29.73 14.43
C HIS A 137 -6.71 30.46 15.73
N SER A 138 -5.55 30.19 16.32
CA SER A 138 -5.07 30.87 17.50
C SER A 138 -4.65 32.33 17.22
N ALA A 139 -4.20 32.61 16.00
CA ALA A 139 -3.87 33.99 15.58
C ALA A 139 -5.13 34.83 15.38
N ASP A 140 -6.20 34.25 14.78
CA ASP A 140 -7.51 34.95 14.67
C ASP A 140 -8.12 35.26 16.02
N VAL A 141 -7.98 34.37 17.00
CA VAL A 141 -8.44 34.64 18.39
C VAL A 141 -7.62 35.75 19.06
N LYS A 142 -6.32 35.86 18.72
CA LYS A 142 -5.47 36.96 19.24
C LYS A 142 -5.63 38.26 18.47
N ALA A 143 -5.98 38.20 17.19
CA ALA A 143 -6.26 39.41 16.38
C ALA A 143 -7.58 40.07 16.76
N ASN A 144 -8.53 39.33 17.29
CA ASN A 144 -9.71 39.86 17.95
C ASN A 144 -9.35 40.33 19.38
N SER A 145 -8.57 41.41 19.47
CA SER A 145 -8.37 42.10 20.76
C SER A 145 -9.73 42.44 21.33
N PRO A 146 -10.06 42.04 22.59
CA PRO A 146 -11.35 42.37 23.21
C PRO A 146 -11.50 43.87 23.51
N TYR A 147 -10.49 44.67 23.15
CA TYR A 147 -10.48 46.10 23.38
C TYR A 147 -10.57 46.87 22.06
N LYS A 148 -11.54 47.78 21.98
CA LYS A 148 -11.61 48.82 20.95
C LYS A 148 -10.44 49.79 21.13
N ALA A 149 -10.05 50.50 20.06
CA ALA A 149 -8.98 51.52 20.11
C ALA A 149 -9.20 52.63 21.16
N ASN A 150 -10.39 52.72 21.71
CA ASN A 150 -10.79 53.65 22.80
C ASN A 150 -10.74 53.02 24.22
N GLY A 151 -10.13 51.84 24.37
CA GLY A 151 -9.95 51.16 25.66
C GLY A 151 -11.21 50.51 26.25
N ARG A 152 -12.36 50.49 25.54
CA ARG A 152 -13.57 49.81 25.98
C ARG A 152 -13.58 48.34 25.47
N MET A 153 -13.99 47.41 26.35
CA MET A 153 -14.23 46.00 25.99
C MET A 153 -15.32 45.94 24.92
N MET A 154 -15.05 45.19 23.84
CA MET A 154 -16.10 44.75 22.91
C MET A 154 -16.92 43.67 23.60
N GLU A 155 -18.21 43.92 23.84
CA GLU A 155 -19.18 42.89 24.12
C GLU A 155 -19.48 42.17 22.79
N ASP A 156 -18.64 41.22 22.39
CA ASP A 156 -18.93 40.40 21.23
C ASP A 156 -19.57 39.10 21.66
N ARG A 157 -20.79 38.92 21.17
CA ARG A 157 -21.40 37.60 21.09
C ARG A 157 -20.52 36.73 20.24
N VAL A 158 -19.80 35.82 20.87
CA VAL A 158 -19.09 34.74 20.21
C VAL A 158 -20.15 33.78 19.66
N GLU A 159 -20.64 34.04 18.44
CA GLU A 159 -21.29 32.99 17.67
C GLU A 159 -20.20 32.01 17.25
N GLY A 160 -20.04 30.95 18.07
CA GLY A 160 -19.13 29.86 17.78
C GLY A 160 -19.53 29.16 16.49
N ARG A 161 -18.85 29.46 15.39
CA ARG A 161 -18.82 28.57 14.24
C ARG A 161 -18.00 27.35 14.62
N MET A 162 -18.66 26.39 15.27
CA MET A 162 -18.14 25.04 15.35
C MET A 162 -18.28 24.42 13.99
N LEU A 163 -17.17 24.26 13.29
CA LEU A 163 -17.05 23.24 12.24
C LEU A 163 -17.00 21.88 12.97
N SER A 164 -18.16 21.28 13.21
CA SER A 164 -18.24 19.89 13.58
C SER A 164 -17.86 19.06 12.33
N VAL A 165 -16.66 18.54 12.30
CA VAL A 165 -16.29 17.45 11.41
C VAL A 165 -16.62 16.18 12.16
N ASP A 166 -17.82 15.65 11.90
CA ASP A 166 -18.14 14.27 12.23
C ASP A 166 -17.45 13.36 11.20
N VAL A 167 -16.58 12.49 11.71
CA VAL A 167 -15.96 11.39 10.97
C VAL A 167 -16.63 10.10 11.42
#